data_642cb4bc121d3a1fb68e4ba59d5e4508
#
_entry.id   642cb4bc121d3a1fb68e4ba59d5e4508
#
_cell.length_a   1.000
_cell.length_b   1.000
_cell.length_c   1.000
_cell.angle_alpha   90.00
_cell.angle_beta   90.00
_cell.angle_gamma   90.00
#
_symmetry.space_group_name_H-M   'P 1'
#
loop_
_entity.id
_entity.type
_entity.pdbx_description
1 polymer ?
#
loop_
_entity_poly.entity_id
_entity_poly.type
_entity_poly.pdbx_seq_one_letter_code
_entity_poly.pdbx_strand_id
1 'polypeptide(L)'
;MNIQNFRKPENDVHEIFISRWSPRAMSGEEIDEATLKTLFEAARWAPSSNNNQPWRFIYACRNTPYWNTLFGLMNEGNQIWAKNAAVLIVVISKTTFDSGKPARTHSYDTGAAWVSLALQGSLKNLVVHGMQGFDYDRAKKELQVPDDYSVEAMI
;
A
#
# COMPACT_ATOMS: atom_id res chain seq x y z
N MET A 1 21.96 7.43 -1.32
CA MET A 1 21.97 8.07 0.04
C MET A 1 21.86 6.95 1.06
N ASN A 2 22.79 6.83 2.02
CA ASN A 2 22.66 5.85 3.09
C ASN A 2 21.78 6.45 4.19
N ILE A 3 20.53 5.96 4.30
CA ILE A 3 19.51 6.48 5.22
C ILE A 3 19.92 6.28 6.69
N GLN A 4 20.74 5.26 7.00
CA GLN A 4 21.23 4.97 8.34
C GLN A 4 22.09 6.11 8.92
N ASN A 5 22.68 6.97 8.08
CA ASN A 5 23.40 8.14 8.53
C ASN A 5 22.48 9.20 9.19
N PHE A 6 21.18 9.16 8.89
CA PHE A 6 20.18 10.13 9.35
C PHE A 6 19.20 9.54 10.37
N ARG A 7 19.06 8.22 10.40
CA ARG A 7 18.15 7.49 11.30
C ARG A 7 18.94 6.74 12.35
N LYS A 8 19.11 7.36 13.50
CA LYS A 8 19.83 6.77 14.64
C LYS A 8 18.81 6.36 15.69
N PRO A 9 18.59 5.05 15.91
CA PRO A 9 17.66 4.57 16.92
C PRO A 9 18.27 4.82 18.32
N GLU A 10 17.41 5.12 19.28
CA GLU A 10 17.80 5.26 20.70
C GLU A 10 17.83 3.90 21.42
N ASN A 11 17.18 2.90 20.88
CA ASN A 11 17.11 1.55 21.41
C ASN A 11 17.43 0.53 20.32
N ASP A 12 17.81 -0.68 20.74
CA ASP A 12 18.13 -1.79 19.83
C ASP A 12 16.87 -2.29 19.13
N VAL A 13 16.70 -1.89 17.87
CA VAL A 13 15.63 -2.37 16.98
C VAL A 13 16.23 -2.97 15.71
N HIS A 14 15.58 -3.96 15.15
CA HIS A 14 16.05 -4.58 13.90
C HIS A 14 16.17 -3.53 12.77
N GLU A 15 17.25 -3.60 12.02
CA GLU A 15 17.63 -2.60 11.00
C GLU A 15 16.56 -2.36 9.92
N ILE A 16 15.66 -3.33 9.67
CA ILE A 16 14.58 -3.20 8.70
C ILE A 16 13.64 -2.00 9.01
N PHE A 17 13.43 -1.71 10.31
CA PHE A 17 12.58 -0.59 10.73
C PHE A 17 13.24 0.76 10.47
N ILE A 18 14.58 0.77 10.45
CA ILE A 18 15.37 1.99 10.22
C ILE A 18 15.61 2.18 8.72
N SER A 19 15.92 1.10 8.00
CA SER A 19 16.26 1.13 6.57
C SER A 19 15.03 1.36 5.69
N ARG A 20 13.86 0.81 6.06
CA ARG A 20 12.62 1.09 5.34
C ARG A 20 12.18 2.55 5.51
N TRP A 21 12.06 3.27 4.42
CA TRP A 21 11.49 4.62 4.39
C TRP A 21 10.65 4.80 3.12
N SER A 22 10.06 5.96 2.93
CA SER A 22 9.17 6.27 1.80
C SER A 22 9.77 7.36 0.92
N PRO A 23 10.77 7.06 0.08
CA PRO A 23 11.34 8.03 -0.86
C PRO A 23 10.33 8.40 -1.95
N ARG A 24 10.52 9.59 -2.53
CA ARG A 24 9.74 10.08 -3.67
C ARG A 24 10.53 9.96 -4.98
N ALA A 25 11.31 8.89 -5.11
CA ALA A 25 12.12 8.61 -6.29
C ALA A 25 11.93 7.15 -6.67
N MET A 26 11.40 6.92 -7.85
CA MET A 26 11.18 5.60 -8.43
C MET A 26 12.13 5.43 -9.62
N SER A 27 12.76 4.25 -9.74
CA SER A 27 13.75 3.96 -10.80
C SER A 27 13.13 3.89 -12.19
N GLY A 28 11.87 3.57 -12.29
CA GLY A 28 11.21 3.26 -13.56
C GLY A 28 11.38 1.81 -14.00
N GLU A 29 12.05 0.98 -13.22
CA GLU A 29 12.13 -0.46 -13.47
C GLU A 29 10.78 -1.13 -13.20
N GLU A 30 10.47 -2.14 -13.98
CA GLU A 30 9.29 -2.97 -13.77
C GLU A 30 9.58 -4.03 -12.71
N ILE A 31 8.54 -4.49 -12.03
CA ILE A 31 8.60 -5.67 -11.17
C ILE A 31 7.80 -6.80 -11.79
N ASP A 32 8.27 -8.03 -11.63
CA ASP A 32 7.55 -9.20 -12.11
C ASP A 32 6.35 -9.55 -11.21
N GLU A 33 5.44 -10.33 -11.75
CA GLU A 33 4.23 -10.75 -11.04
C GLU A 33 4.56 -11.59 -9.79
N ALA A 34 5.62 -12.41 -9.82
CA ALA A 34 6.02 -13.23 -8.69
C ALA A 34 6.50 -12.36 -7.52
N THR A 35 7.26 -11.31 -7.81
CA THR A 35 7.68 -10.31 -6.83
C THR A 35 6.47 -9.59 -6.23
N LEU A 36 5.54 -9.13 -7.06
CA LEU A 36 4.31 -8.46 -6.58
C LEU A 36 3.47 -9.39 -5.68
N LYS A 37 3.28 -10.65 -6.09
CA LYS A 37 2.58 -11.66 -5.27
C LYS A 37 3.26 -11.89 -3.91
N THR A 38 4.60 -11.84 -3.85
CA THR A 38 5.35 -11.95 -2.58
C THR A 38 5.01 -10.80 -1.62
N LEU A 39 4.78 -9.59 -2.15
CA LEU A 39 4.37 -8.44 -1.32
C LEU A 39 2.96 -8.64 -0.75
N PHE A 40 2.03 -9.09 -1.57
CA PHE A 40 0.67 -9.39 -1.11
C PHE A 40 0.62 -10.59 -0.14
N GLU A 41 1.49 -11.59 -0.35
CA GLU A 41 1.61 -12.70 0.60
C GLU A 41 2.09 -12.20 1.97
N ALA A 42 3.07 -11.31 2.04
CA ALA A 42 3.48 -10.71 3.31
C ALA A 42 2.33 -9.94 3.99
N ALA A 43 1.54 -9.19 3.23
CA ALA A 43 0.36 -8.49 3.75
C ALA A 43 -0.68 -9.47 4.32
N ARG A 44 -0.87 -10.64 3.69
CA ARG A 44 -1.82 -11.66 4.10
C ARG A 44 -1.55 -12.20 5.51
N TRP A 45 -0.30 -12.20 5.96
CA TRP A 45 0.11 -12.69 7.28
C TRP A 45 0.01 -11.64 8.39
N ALA A 46 -0.51 -10.45 8.09
CA ALA A 46 -0.75 -9.45 9.11
C ALA A 46 -1.81 -9.93 10.13
N PRO A 47 -1.69 -9.58 11.42
CA PRO A 47 -2.73 -9.86 12.39
C PRO A 47 -3.98 -9.03 12.13
N SER A 48 -5.15 -9.55 12.50
CA SER A 48 -6.40 -8.80 12.46
C SER A 48 -7.38 -9.28 13.53
N SER A 49 -8.29 -8.41 13.92
CA SER A 49 -9.34 -8.75 14.88
C SER A 49 -10.18 -9.94 14.38
N ASN A 50 -10.27 -10.99 15.20
CA ASN A 50 -10.95 -12.25 14.85
C ASN A 50 -10.49 -12.86 13.52
N ASN A 51 -9.26 -12.59 13.10
CA ASN A 51 -8.74 -13.02 11.81
C ASN A 51 -9.61 -12.56 10.62
N ASN A 52 -10.22 -11.39 10.73
CA ASN A 52 -11.15 -10.84 9.73
C ASN A 52 -10.48 -10.52 8.37
N GLN A 53 -9.19 -10.18 8.39
CA GLN A 53 -8.41 -9.88 7.17
C GLN A 53 -9.16 -8.91 6.24
N PRO A 54 -9.50 -7.70 6.72
CA PRO A 54 -10.42 -6.80 6.02
C PRO A 54 -9.82 -6.18 4.76
N TRP A 55 -8.52 -6.18 4.60
CA TRP A 55 -7.80 -5.52 3.51
C TRP A 55 -8.05 -6.16 2.14
N ARG A 56 -8.15 -5.32 1.11
CA ARG A 56 -8.08 -5.69 -0.30
C ARG A 56 -7.18 -4.71 -1.02
N PHE A 57 -6.55 -5.18 -2.09
CA PHE A 57 -5.61 -4.41 -2.89
C PHE A 57 -6.09 -4.40 -4.33
N ILE A 58 -6.48 -3.22 -4.83
CA ILE A 58 -6.81 -2.99 -6.24
C ILE A 58 -5.56 -2.40 -6.88
N TYR A 59 -4.98 -3.06 -7.87
CA TYR A 59 -3.69 -2.62 -8.40
C TYR A 59 -3.65 -2.54 -9.92
N ALA A 60 -2.74 -1.72 -10.41
CA ALA A 60 -2.39 -1.65 -11.82
C ALA A 60 -0.86 -1.58 -11.98
N CYS A 61 -0.32 -2.45 -12.82
CA CYS A 61 1.07 -2.34 -13.25
C CYS A 61 1.18 -1.23 -14.29
N ARG A 62 2.32 -0.53 -14.31
CA ARG A 62 2.62 0.44 -15.34
C ARG A 62 2.59 -0.25 -16.73
N ASN A 63 2.25 0.51 -17.76
CA ASN A 63 2.07 0.01 -19.13
C ASN A 63 0.87 -0.94 -19.33
N THR A 64 -0.04 -1.02 -18.35
CA THR A 64 -1.32 -1.72 -18.51
C THR A 64 -2.47 -0.73 -18.75
N PRO A 65 -3.60 -1.17 -19.34
CA PRO A 65 -4.74 -0.29 -19.60
C PRO A 65 -5.31 0.39 -18.35
N TYR A 66 -5.18 -0.24 -17.18
CA TYR A 66 -5.74 0.25 -15.91
C TYR A 66 -4.85 1.28 -15.20
N TRP A 67 -3.60 1.42 -15.62
CA TRP A 67 -2.65 2.35 -15.01
C TRP A 67 -3.17 3.79 -14.96
N ASN A 68 -3.68 4.29 -16.10
CA ASN A 68 -4.13 5.67 -16.20
C ASN A 68 -5.32 5.98 -15.25
N THR A 69 -6.17 5.00 -14.98
CA THR A 69 -7.26 5.15 -14.01
C THR A 69 -6.70 5.40 -12.61
N LEU A 70 -5.81 4.52 -12.12
CA LEU A 70 -5.23 4.69 -10.80
C LEU A 70 -4.34 5.93 -10.72
N PHE A 71 -3.53 6.19 -11.75
CA PHE A 71 -2.65 7.35 -11.82
C PHE A 71 -3.45 8.67 -11.77
N GLY A 72 -4.56 8.74 -12.48
CA GLY A 72 -5.44 9.89 -12.52
C GLY A 72 -6.18 10.19 -11.21
N LEU A 73 -6.22 9.25 -10.25
CA LEU A 73 -6.79 9.48 -8.93
C LEU A 73 -5.88 10.35 -8.05
N MET A 74 -4.56 10.32 -8.29
CA MET A 74 -3.59 11.07 -7.48
C MET A 74 -3.68 12.57 -7.75
N ASN A 75 -3.42 13.37 -6.71
CA ASN A 75 -3.18 14.80 -6.90
C ASN A 75 -1.87 15.05 -7.68
N GLU A 76 -1.75 16.22 -8.29
CA GLU A 76 -0.59 16.60 -9.13
C GLU A 76 0.74 16.42 -8.39
N GLY A 77 0.79 16.80 -7.11
CA GLY A 77 2.01 16.68 -6.29
C GLY A 77 2.52 15.25 -6.17
N ASN A 78 1.62 14.26 -6.12
CA ASN A 78 1.99 12.84 -6.11
C ASN A 78 2.30 12.32 -7.51
N GLN A 79 1.59 12.76 -8.53
CA GLN A 79 1.85 12.36 -9.92
C GLN A 79 3.28 12.68 -10.36
N ILE A 80 3.84 13.80 -9.92
CA ILE A 80 5.19 14.26 -10.30
C ILE A 80 6.25 13.19 -10.04
N TRP A 81 6.19 12.52 -8.89
CA TRP A 81 7.21 11.54 -8.49
C TRP A 81 6.76 10.10 -8.70
N ALA A 82 5.45 9.80 -8.63
CA ALA A 82 4.91 8.45 -8.75
C ALA A 82 4.79 7.96 -10.21
N LYS A 83 4.93 8.82 -11.20
CA LYS A 83 4.83 8.46 -12.63
C LYS A 83 5.78 7.34 -13.07
N ASN A 84 6.89 7.15 -12.37
CA ASN A 84 7.86 6.10 -12.63
C ASN A 84 7.69 4.87 -11.71
N ALA A 85 6.65 4.80 -10.90
CA ALA A 85 6.38 3.61 -10.11
C ALA A 85 6.07 2.42 -11.01
N ALA A 86 6.46 1.22 -10.61
CA ALA A 86 6.15 -0.01 -11.35
C ALA A 86 4.68 -0.42 -11.19
N VAL A 87 4.12 -0.18 -10.00
CA VAL A 87 2.75 -0.55 -9.63
C VAL A 87 2.13 0.55 -8.80
N LEU A 88 0.86 0.83 -9.03
CA LEU A 88 -0.01 1.62 -8.17
C LEU A 88 -1.04 0.70 -7.52
N ILE A 89 -1.30 0.91 -6.25
CA ILE A 89 -2.24 0.08 -5.48
C ILE A 89 -3.19 1.00 -4.71
N VAL A 90 -4.49 0.77 -4.82
CA VAL A 90 -5.49 1.35 -3.92
C VAL A 90 -5.81 0.31 -2.86
N VAL A 91 -5.66 0.70 -1.60
CA VAL A 91 -5.95 -0.14 -0.44
C VAL A 91 -7.36 0.15 0.02
N ILE A 92 -8.17 -0.88 0.14
CA ILE A 92 -9.51 -0.79 0.68
C ILE A 92 -9.69 -1.78 1.84
N SER A 93 -10.63 -1.50 2.73
CA SER A 93 -10.92 -2.35 3.87
C SER A 93 -12.40 -2.63 4.03
N LYS A 94 -12.78 -3.88 4.30
CA LYS A 94 -14.15 -4.27 4.63
C LYS A 94 -14.52 -3.75 6.01
N THR A 95 -15.58 -2.98 6.09
CA THR A 95 -16.02 -2.31 7.33
C THR A 95 -16.82 -3.22 8.27
N THR A 96 -17.12 -4.46 7.83
CA THR A 96 -17.93 -5.43 8.56
C THR A 96 -17.24 -6.78 8.68
N PHE A 97 -17.60 -7.54 9.70
CA PHE A 97 -17.35 -8.97 9.77
C PHE A 97 -18.31 -9.74 8.84
N ASP A 98 -18.03 -11.02 8.58
CA ASP A 98 -18.93 -11.88 7.78
C ASP A 98 -20.32 -12.07 8.43
N SER A 99 -20.41 -11.83 9.72
CA SER A 99 -21.69 -11.78 10.46
C SER A 99 -22.54 -10.52 10.19
N GLY A 100 -22.01 -9.57 9.40
CA GLY A 100 -22.62 -8.26 9.14
C GLY A 100 -22.42 -7.23 10.26
N LYS A 101 -21.80 -7.59 11.39
CA LYS A 101 -21.51 -6.64 12.47
C LYS A 101 -20.37 -5.69 12.06
N PRO A 102 -20.38 -4.42 12.52
CA PRO A 102 -19.29 -3.48 12.25
C PRO A 102 -17.92 -4.01 12.74
N ALA A 103 -16.93 -3.99 11.88
CA ALA A 103 -15.54 -4.31 12.19
C ALA A 103 -14.78 -3.03 12.53
N ARG A 104 -14.90 -2.54 13.76
CA ARG A 104 -14.33 -1.26 14.20
C ARG A 104 -12.86 -1.07 13.90
N THR A 105 -12.09 -2.16 13.87
CA THR A 105 -10.62 -2.14 13.67
C THR A 105 -10.19 -2.32 12.22
N HIS A 106 -11.12 -2.30 11.25
CA HIS A 106 -10.80 -2.60 9.85
C HIS A 106 -9.63 -1.76 9.29
N SER A 107 -9.61 -0.45 9.54
CA SER A 107 -8.52 0.43 9.08
C SER A 107 -7.20 0.15 9.83
N TYR A 108 -7.25 -0.11 11.14
CA TYR A 108 -6.09 -0.46 11.95
C TYR A 108 -5.43 -1.77 11.47
N ASP A 109 -6.26 -2.81 11.24
CA ASP A 109 -5.82 -4.11 10.76
C ASP A 109 -5.24 -4.00 9.33
N THR A 110 -5.86 -3.16 8.49
CA THR A 110 -5.36 -2.86 7.14
C THR A 110 -4.04 -2.12 7.16
N GLY A 111 -3.81 -1.25 8.14
CA GLY A 111 -2.51 -0.62 8.38
C GLY A 111 -1.42 -1.64 8.72
N ALA A 112 -1.75 -2.70 9.48
CA ALA A 112 -0.81 -3.81 9.74
C ALA A 112 -0.46 -4.58 8.46
N ALA A 113 -1.44 -4.84 7.59
CA ALA A 113 -1.20 -5.46 6.29
C ALA A 113 -0.33 -4.58 5.38
N TRP A 114 -0.59 -3.26 5.37
CA TRP A 114 0.23 -2.31 4.62
C TRP A 114 1.69 -2.32 5.09
N VAL A 115 1.95 -2.28 6.40
CA VAL A 115 3.34 -2.27 6.88
C VAL A 115 4.06 -3.57 6.58
N SER A 116 3.37 -4.72 6.64
CA SER A 116 3.94 -6.02 6.26
C SER A 116 4.37 -6.05 4.80
N LEU A 117 3.52 -5.54 3.89
CA LEU A 117 3.85 -5.36 2.47
C LEU A 117 5.08 -4.46 2.30
N ALA A 118 5.11 -3.32 3.00
CA ALA A 118 6.20 -2.34 2.88
C ALA A 118 7.54 -2.87 3.40
N LEU A 119 7.54 -3.63 4.49
CA LEU A 119 8.72 -4.30 5.02
C LEU A 119 9.23 -5.36 4.04
N GLN A 120 8.34 -6.18 3.50
CA GLN A 120 8.71 -7.20 2.48
C GLN A 120 9.29 -6.54 1.23
N GLY A 121 8.71 -5.42 0.79
CA GLY A 121 9.26 -4.64 -0.32
C GLY A 121 10.69 -4.15 -0.02
N SER A 122 10.93 -3.63 1.18
CA SER A 122 12.26 -3.19 1.61
C SER A 122 13.27 -4.35 1.61
N LEU A 123 12.88 -5.54 2.07
CA LEU A 123 13.72 -6.74 2.02
C LEU A 123 14.06 -7.19 0.58
N LYS A 124 13.22 -6.81 -0.39
CA LYS A 124 13.47 -7.03 -1.83
C LYS A 124 14.14 -5.83 -2.53
N ASN A 125 14.65 -4.86 -1.77
CA ASN A 125 15.23 -3.61 -2.29
C ASN A 125 14.25 -2.77 -3.14
N LEU A 126 12.95 -2.88 -2.87
CA LEU A 126 11.93 -2.08 -3.50
C LEU A 126 11.60 -0.86 -2.65
N VAL A 127 11.25 0.23 -3.33
CA VAL A 127 10.65 1.41 -2.70
C VAL A 127 9.15 1.17 -2.59
N VAL A 128 8.61 1.27 -1.37
CA VAL A 128 7.18 1.21 -1.10
C VAL A 128 6.77 2.48 -0.37
N HIS A 129 5.87 3.24 -0.98
CA HIS A 129 5.44 4.54 -0.47
C HIS A 129 3.91 4.59 -0.38
N GLY A 130 3.38 4.70 0.84
CA GLY A 130 1.95 4.93 1.08
C GLY A 130 1.64 6.43 1.05
N MET A 131 0.52 6.80 0.42
CA MET A 131 0.11 8.18 0.24
C MET A 131 -1.39 8.37 0.49
N GLN A 132 -1.74 9.57 0.99
CA GLN A 132 -3.14 10.01 1.15
C GLN A 132 -3.54 11.06 0.09
N GLY A 133 -2.63 11.58 -0.68
CA GLY A 133 -2.88 12.68 -1.61
C GLY A 133 -3.51 12.18 -2.92
N PHE A 134 -4.75 11.72 -2.86
CA PHE A 134 -5.57 11.32 -4.00
C PHE A 134 -7.07 11.54 -3.71
N ASP A 135 -7.91 11.41 -4.72
CA ASP A 135 -9.36 11.61 -4.62
C ASP A 135 -10.04 10.29 -4.19
N TYR A 136 -10.44 10.22 -2.91
CA TYR A 136 -11.07 9.03 -2.29
C TYR A 136 -12.45 8.74 -2.86
N ASP A 137 -13.27 9.78 -3.07
CA ASP A 137 -14.65 9.62 -3.58
C ASP A 137 -14.62 9.15 -5.04
N ARG A 138 -13.73 9.73 -5.82
CA ARG A 138 -13.49 9.32 -7.19
C ARG A 138 -12.95 7.88 -7.24
N ALA A 139 -12.01 7.50 -6.37
CA ALA A 139 -11.52 6.14 -6.27
C ALA A 139 -12.64 5.16 -5.95
N LYS A 140 -13.50 5.48 -4.97
CA LYS A 140 -14.65 4.65 -4.63
C LYS A 140 -15.58 4.44 -5.84
N LYS A 141 -15.86 5.49 -6.58
CA LYS A 141 -16.76 5.45 -7.74
C LYS A 141 -16.14 4.74 -8.95
N GLU A 142 -14.94 5.14 -9.39
CA GLU A 142 -14.32 4.62 -10.62
C GLU A 142 -13.87 3.16 -10.47
N LEU A 143 -13.46 2.76 -9.28
CA LEU A 143 -13.04 1.39 -8.99
C LEU A 143 -14.22 0.51 -8.52
N GLN A 144 -15.43 1.04 -8.50
CA GLN A 144 -16.66 0.34 -8.10
C GLN A 144 -16.51 -0.34 -6.71
N VAL A 145 -15.90 0.38 -5.76
CA VAL A 145 -15.69 -0.14 -4.40
C VAL A 145 -17.04 -0.29 -3.70
N PRO A 146 -17.39 -1.50 -3.19
CA PRO A 146 -18.68 -1.75 -2.53
C PRO A 146 -18.90 -0.85 -1.32
N ASP A 147 -20.17 -0.65 -0.93
CA ASP A 147 -20.52 0.26 0.16
C ASP A 147 -20.03 -0.20 1.54
N ASP A 148 -19.86 -1.52 1.72
CA ASP A 148 -19.28 -2.12 2.93
C ASP A 148 -17.74 -2.09 2.95
N TYR A 149 -17.12 -1.34 2.04
CA TYR A 149 -15.67 -1.08 2.01
C TYR A 149 -15.36 0.41 2.09
N SER A 150 -14.29 0.71 2.80
CA SER A 150 -13.66 2.04 2.85
C SER A 150 -12.41 2.06 1.98
N VAL A 151 -12.17 3.19 1.31
CA VAL A 151 -10.89 3.47 0.65
C VAL A 151 -9.93 4.03 1.70
N GLU A 152 -8.75 3.42 1.87
CA GLU A 152 -7.84 3.74 2.97
C GLU A 152 -6.63 4.57 2.52
N ALA A 153 -5.95 4.13 1.47
CA ALA A 153 -4.72 4.76 0.99
C ALA A 153 -4.38 4.33 -0.44
N MET A 154 -3.43 5.02 -1.05
CA MET A 154 -2.72 4.50 -2.23
C MET A 154 -1.27 4.16 -1.88
N ILE A 155 -0.74 3.18 -2.59
CA ILE A 155 0.67 2.77 -2.50
C ILE A 155 1.29 2.83 -3.89
#